data_797b28b969c758992810f9d138b033cc
#
_entry.id   797b28b969c758992810f9d138b033cc
#
_cell.length_a   1.000
_cell.length_b   1.000
_cell.length_c   1.000
_cell.angle_alpha   90.00
_cell.angle_beta   90.00
_cell.angle_gamma   90.00
#
_symmetry.space_group_name_H-M   'P 1'
#
loop_
_entity.id
_entity.type
_entity.pdbx_description
1 polymer ?
#
loop_
_entity_poly.entity_id
_entity_poly.type
_entity_poly.pdbx_seq_one_letter_code
_entity_poly.pdbx_strand_id
1 'polypeptide(L)'
;MKIQRKIWNYILIFVLGMMGMITIIFFLVEKLLGDGRCYIPQSAIMIALMLCVFWQIALITVACLLGRRIKKIFHGVVKMMMTIVTVSGTLCLVLFLAWNWLIYSFKFDEKVEQYDEHIALYVNNTFVRTRFRYPHYMYEENWLIMRTLSDDELQEAVLKYGDPD
;
A
#
# COMPACT_ATOMS: atom_id res chain seq x y z
N MET A 1 -23.37 -27.79 13.04
CA MET A 1 -23.49 -26.40 12.53
C MET A 1 -22.97 -25.31 13.45
N LYS A 2 -23.15 -25.32 14.78
CA LYS A 2 -22.62 -24.26 15.68
C LYS A 2 -21.08 -24.24 15.81
N ILE A 3 -20.43 -25.39 15.82
CA ILE A 3 -18.97 -25.54 15.93
C ILE A 3 -18.28 -25.00 14.69
N GLN A 4 -18.76 -25.34 13.52
CA GLN A 4 -18.23 -24.87 12.24
C GLN A 4 -18.23 -23.31 12.13
N ARG A 5 -19.30 -22.64 12.64
CA ARG A 5 -19.37 -21.17 12.67
C ARG A 5 -18.35 -20.55 13.61
N LYS A 6 -18.05 -21.19 14.75
CA LYS A 6 -17.00 -20.69 15.66
C LYS A 6 -15.63 -20.76 15.00
N ILE A 7 -15.31 -21.88 14.36
CA ILE A 7 -14.04 -22.06 13.65
C ILE A 7 -13.86 -21.01 12.56
N TRP A 8 -14.87 -20.75 11.73
CA TRP A 8 -14.82 -19.71 10.70
C TRP A 8 -14.60 -18.30 11.26
N ASN A 9 -15.19 -17.98 12.41
CA ASN A 9 -14.96 -16.68 13.06
C ASN A 9 -13.50 -16.55 13.55
N TYR A 10 -12.92 -17.60 14.12
CA TYR A 10 -11.52 -17.58 14.56
C TYR A 10 -10.57 -17.47 13.37
N ILE A 11 -10.81 -18.19 12.29
CA ILE A 11 -10.01 -18.07 11.06
C ILE A 11 -10.10 -16.64 10.52
N LEU A 12 -11.28 -16.04 10.47
CA LEU A 12 -11.45 -14.65 9.99
C LEU A 12 -10.68 -13.66 10.87
N ILE A 13 -10.79 -13.78 12.19
CA ILE A 13 -10.07 -12.91 13.14
C ILE A 13 -8.56 -13.08 12.97
N PHE A 14 -8.09 -14.32 12.82
CA PHE A 14 -6.67 -14.61 12.61
C PHE A 14 -6.16 -14.00 11.29
N VAL A 15 -6.90 -14.17 10.19
CA VAL A 15 -6.54 -13.58 8.89
C VAL A 15 -6.52 -12.06 8.95
N LEU A 16 -7.52 -11.43 9.58
CA LEU A 16 -7.55 -9.97 9.76
C LEU A 16 -6.39 -9.48 10.62
N GLY A 17 -6.03 -10.20 11.67
CA GLY A 17 -4.87 -9.90 12.53
C GLY A 17 -3.55 -9.97 11.76
N MET A 18 -3.34 -11.05 11.00
CA MET A 18 -2.16 -11.21 10.13
C MET A 18 -2.05 -10.09 9.09
N MET A 19 -3.17 -9.74 8.44
CA MET A 19 -3.23 -8.64 7.47
C MET A 19 -2.90 -7.30 8.12
N GLY A 20 -3.42 -7.04 9.32
CA GLY A 20 -3.10 -5.84 10.09
C GLY A 20 -1.61 -5.76 10.41
N MET A 21 -1.01 -6.87 10.86
CA MET A 21 0.44 -6.94 11.11
C MET A 21 1.27 -6.68 9.86
N ILE A 22 0.95 -7.30 8.73
CA ILE A 22 1.66 -7.07 7.46
C ILE A 22 1.58 -5.60 7.04
N THR A 23 0.40 -4.98 7.17
CA THR A 23 0.23 -3.56 6.86
C THR A 23 1.08 -2.67 7.77
N ILE A 24 1.09 -2.95 9.07
CA ILE A 24 1.91 -2.21 10.04
C ILE A 24 3.39 -2.38 9.73
N ILE A 25 3.84 -3.60 9.45
CA ILE A 25 5.24 -3.90 9.11
C ILE A 25 5.63 -3.14 7.86
N PHE A 26 4.80 -3.12 6.81
CA PHE A 26 5.07 -2.42 5.58
C PHE A 26 5.33 -0.92 5.81
N PHE A 27 4.46 -0.24 6.56
CA PHE A 27 4.66 1.18 6.88
C PHE A 27 5.77 1.43 7.91
N LEU A 28 5.99 0.49 8.83
CA LEU A 28 7.06 0.61 9.82
C LEU A 28 8.43 0.48 9.17
N VAL A 29 8.60 -0.44 8.24
CA VAL A 29 9.85 -0.64 7.48
C VAL A 29 10.17 0.61 6.67
N GLU A 30 9.18 1.23 5.97
CA GLU A 30 9.38 2.50 5.29
C GLU A 30 9.98 3.58 6.21
N LYS A 31 9.51 3.61 7.46
CA LYS A 31 9.95 4.58 8.46
C LYS A 31 11.32 4.25 9.09
N LEU A 32 11.67 2.97 9.15
CA LEU A 32 12.91 2.47 9.76
C LEU A 32 14.08 2.36 8.76
N LEU A 33 13.82 2.44 7.47
CA LEU A 33 14.84 2.35 6.42
C LEU A 33 15.91 3.46 6.54
N GLY A 34 15.59 4.57 7.23
CA GLY A 34 16.53 5.67 7.49
C GLY A 34 16.80 6.55 6.27
N ASP A 35 17.71 7.50 6.45
CA ASP A 35 18.05 8.46 5.41
C ASP A 35 18.76 7.76 4.23
N GLY A 36 18.24 7.99 3.04
CA GLY A 36 18.81 7.47 1.79
C GLY A 36 18.35 6.08 1.36
N ARG A 37 17.54 5.39 2.15
CA ARG A 37 16.90 4.12 1.74
C ARG A 37 15.41 4.28 1.58
N CYS A 38 14.87 3.70 0.50
CA CYS A 38 13.43 3.71 0.24
C CYS A 38 12.99 2.44 -0.50
N TYR A 39 11.69 2.29 -0.64
CA TYR A 39 11.16 1.19 -1.43
C TYR A 39 11.33 1.43 -2.94
N ILE A 40 11.60 0.36 -3.68
CA ILE A 40 11.48 0.38 -5.13
C ILE A 40 10.02 0.65 -5.51
N PRO A 41 9.73 1.70 -6.31
CA PRO A 41 8.39 2.18 -6.58
C PRO A 41 7.45 1.09 -7.08
N GLN A 42 7.86 0.31 -8.06
CA GLN A 42 7.01 -0.73 -8.66
C GLN A 42 6.62 -1.81 -7.65
N SER A 43 7.58 -2.26 -6.84
CA SER A 43 7.35 -3.29 -5.81
C SER A 43 6.48 -2.76 -4.68
N ALA A 44 6.72 -1.52 -4.25
CA ALA A 44 5.93 -0.86 -3.21
C ALA A 44 4.46 -0.66 -3.66
N ILE A 45 4.24 -0.16 -4.87
CA ILE A 45 2.90 0.01 -5.44
C ILE A 45 2.18 -1.33 -5.56
N MET A 46 2.86 -2.38 -6.02
CA MET A 46 2.27 -3.71 -6.14
C MET A 46 1.82 -4.27 -4.78
N ILE A 47 2.68 -4.18 -3.76
CA ILE A 47 2.33 -4.60 -2.39
C ILE A 47 1.18 -3.75 -1.86
N ALA A 48 1.25 -2.43 -2.04
CA ALA A 48 0.21 -1.51 -1.63
C ALA A 48 -1.16 -1.84 -2.25
N LEU A 49 -1.20 -2.11 -3.56
CA LEU A 49 -2.42 -2.51 -4.26
C LEU A 49 -2.96 -3.84 -3.74
N MET A 50 -2.10 -4.84 -3.52
CA MET A 50 -2.52 -6.11 -2.91
C MET A 50 -3.14 -5.89 -1.52
N LEU A 51 -2.49 -5.12 -0.65
CA LEU A 51 -3.03 -4.79 0.67
C LEU A 51 -4.37 -4.06 0.57
N CYS A 52 -4.51 -3.11 -0.36
CA CYS A 52 -5.76 -2.40 -0.61
C CYS A 52 -6.91 -3.36 -0.96
N VAL A 53 -6.69 -4.26 -1.93
CA VAL A 53 -7.70 -5.25 -2.35
C VAL A 53 -8.10 -6.16 -1.20
N PHE A 54 -7.12 -6.66 -0.43
CA PHE A 54 -7.40 -7.50 0.73
C PHE A 54 -8.22 -6.78 1.80
N TRP A 55 -7.90 -5.53 2.11
CA TRP A 55 -8.67 -4.73 3.07
C TRP A 55 -10.09 -4.45 2.59
N GLN A 56 -10.28 -4.21 1.31
CA GLN A 56 -11.63 -4.05 0.73
C GLN A 56 -12.45 -5.33 0.87
N ILE A 57 -11.88 -6.50 0.54
CA ILE A 57 -12.54 -7.80 0.71
C ILE A 57 -12.89 -8.04 2.19
N ALA A 58 -11.97 -7.74 3.10
CA ALA A 58 -12.18 -7.88 4.54
C ALA A 58 -13.34 -7.01 5.03
N LEU A 59 -13.39 -5.73 4.62
CA LEU A 59 -14.47 -4.80 4.97
C LEU A 59 -15.82 -5.28 4.45
N ILE A 60 -15.91 -5.71 3.20
CA ILE A 60 -17.14 -6.23 2.61
C ILE A 60 -17.59 -7.48 3.38
N THR A 61 -16.67 -8.37 3.72
CA THR A 61 -16.98 -9.59 4.49
C THR A 61 -17.55 -9.25 5.87
N VAL A 62 -16.90 -8.32 6.59
CA VAL A 62 -17.37 -7.84 7.90
C VAL A 62 -18.74 -7.18 7.78
N ALA A 63 -18.95 -6.33 6.76
CA ALA A 63 -20.24 -5.68 6.52
C ALA A 63 -21.36 -6.71 6.24
N CYS A 64 -21.08 -7.75 5.44
CA CYS A 64 -22.02 -8.83 5.20
C CYS A 64 -22.38 -9.59 6.47
N LEU A 65 -21.40 -9.86 7.35
CA LEU A 65 -21.64 -10.52 8.63
C LEU A 65 -22.49 -9.65 9.58
N LEU A 66 -22.18 -8.34 9.65
CA LEU A 66 -22.95 -7.37 10.42
C LEU A 66 -24.39 -7.28 9.90
N GLY A 67 -24.57 -7.17 8.58
CA GLY A 67 -25.90 -7.13 7.95
C GLY A 67 -26.74 -8.38 8.26
N ARG A 68 -26.12 -9.57 8.30
CA ARG A 68 -26.80 -10.79 8.74
C ARG A 68 -27.22 -10.76 10.21
N ARG A 69 -26.42 -10.16 11.10
CA ARG A 69 -26.76 -9.98 12.52
C ARG A 69 -27.88 -8.95 12.69
N ILE A 70 -27.80 -7.80 12.02
CA ILE A 70 -28.82 -6.75 12.04
C ILE A 70 -30.17 -7.34 11.63
N LYS A 71 -30.22 -8.13 10.55
CA LYS A 71 -31.44 -8.82 10.10
C LYS A 71 -32.08 -9.73 11.13
N LYS A 72 -31.31 -10.26 12.09
CA LYS A 72 -31.81 -11.17 13.15
C LYS A 72 -32.29 -10.43 14.38
N ILE A 73 -31.68 -9.27 14.70
CA ILE A 73 -31.91 -8.56 15.96
C ILE A 73 -33.00 -7.50 15.82
N PHE A 74 -33.01 -6.80 14.67
CA PHE A 74 -33.90 -5.68 14.44
C PHE A 74 -35.05 -6.02 13.50
N HIS A 75 -36.24 -5.42 13.74
CA HIS A 75 -37.44 -5.59 12.94
C HIS A 75 -37.94 -4.25 12.43
N GLY A 76 -38.65 -4.24 11.29
CA GLY A 76 -39.27 -3.05 10.74
C GLY A 76 -38.32 -1.94 10.32
N VAL A 77 -38.68 -0.70 10.60
CA VAL A 77 -37.97 0.53 10.19
C VAL A 77 -36.54 0.58 10.73
N VAL A 78 -36.32 0.15 11.97
CA VAL A 78 -34.97 0.15 12.58
C VAL A 78 -34.00 -0.75 11.81
N LYS A 79 -34.45 -1.90 11.36
CA LYS A 79 -33.66 -2.82 10.52
C LYS A 79 -33.26 -2.14 9.20
N MET A 80 -34.19 -1.44 8.56
CA MET A 80 -33.95 -0.73 7.32
C MET A 80 -32.90 0.39 7.52
N MET A 81 -33.07 1.22 8.55
CA MET A 81 -32.12 2.29 8.88
C MET A 81 -30.72 1.77 9.19
N MET A 82 -30.60 0.73 10.03
CA MET A 82 -29.32 0.12 10.37
C MET A 82 -28.64 -0.52 9.15
N THR A 83 -29.41 -1.09 8.24
CA THR A 83 -28.87 -1.64 6.98
C THR A 83 -28.32 -0.53 6.09
N ILE A 84 -29.03 0.58 5.92
CA ILE A 84 -28.60 1.74 5.14
C ILE A 84 -27.32 2.31 5.74
N VAL A 85 -27.26 2.56 7.05
CA VAL A 85 -26.07 3.06 7.73
C VAL A 85 -24.86 2.14 7.53
N THR A 86 -25.06 0.82 7.65
CA THR A 86 -23.97 -0.16 7.45
C THR A 86 -23.45 -0.15 6.02
N VAL A 87 -24.35 -0.11 5.03
CA VAL A 87 -23.98 -0.09 3.61
C VAL A 87 -23.27 1.23 3.26
N SER A 88 -23.85 2.37 3.64
CA SER A 88 -23.23 3.69 3.41
C SER A 88 -21.88 3.80 4.08
N GLY A 89 -21.78 3.43 5.36
CA GLY A 89 -20.50 3.48 6.09
C GLY A 89 -19.42 2.61 5.45
N THR A 90 -19.80 1.40 5.02
CA THR A 90 -18.85 0.50 4.32
C THR A 90 -18.40 1.10 3.00
N LEU A 91 -19.32 1.65 2.21
CA LEU A 91 -18.99 2.30 0.94
C LEU A 91 -18.04 3.48 1.15
N CYS A 92 -18.32 4.36 2.13
CA CYS A 92 -17.45 5.47 2.47
C CYS A 92 -16.05 5.01 2.88
N LEU A 93 -15.94 3.96 3.69
CA LEU A 93 -14.65 3.39 4.10
C LEU A 93 -13.88 2.79 2.93
N VAL A 94 -14.54 2.07 2.03
CA VAL A 94 -13.92 1.51 0.82
C VAL A 94 -13.37 2.63 -0.07
N LEU A 95 -14.16 3.69 -0.31
CA LEU A 95 -13.73 4.84 -1.10
C LEU A 95 -12.59 5.60 -0.43
N PHE A 96 -12.65 5.80 0.88
CA PHE A 96 -11.59 6.44 1.65
C PHE A 96 -10.28 5.67 1.58
N LEU A 97 -10.30 4.35 1.75
CA LEU A 97 -9.12 3.50 1.60
C LEU A 97 -8.56 3.55 0.18
N ALA A 98 -9.41 3.40 -0.84
CA ALA A 98 -8.99 3.47 -2.23
C ALA A 98 -8.32 4.81 -2.56
N TRP A 99 -8.89 5.93 -2.05
CA TRP A 99 -8.31 7.26 -2.20
C TRP A 99 -6.95 7.39 -1.53
N ASN A 100 -6.79 6.90 -0.29
CA ASN A 100 -5.51 6.94 0.41
C ASN A 100 -4.45 6.10 -0.31
N TRP A 101 -4.81 4.91 -0.82
CA TRP A 101 -3.90 4.08 -1.59
C TRP A 101 -3.50 4.70 -2.93
N LEU A 102 -4.42 5.39 -3.58
CA LEU A 102 -4.14 6.15 -4.79
C LEU A 102 -3.10 7.25 -4.52
N ILE A 103 -3.33 8.08 -3.48
CA ILE A 103 -2.37 9.13 -3.07
C ILE A 103 -1.02 8.52 -2.72
N TYR A 104 -1.00 7.39 -2.01
CA TYR A 104 0.24 6.69 -1.66
C TYR A 104 1.02 6.27 -2.91
N SER A 105 0.33 5.76 -3.93
CA SER A 105 0.96 5.36 -5.20
C SER A 105 1.65 6.50 -5.95
N PHE A 106 1.21 7.75 -5.73
CA PHE A 106 1.86 8.93 -6.33
C PHE A 106 3.08 9.47 -5.57
N LYS A 107 3.45 8.87 -4.44
CA LYS A 107 4.63 9.29 -3.67
C LYS A 107 5.95 8.78 -4.22
N PHE A 108 5.90 7.79 -5.10
CA PHE A 108 7.09 7.10 -5.57
C PHE A 108 7.68 7.73 -6.82
N ASP A 109 9.00 7.67 -6.89
CA ASP A 109 9.75 8.05 -8.06
C ASP A 109 9.51 7.06 -9.21
N GLU A 110 9.60 7.53 -10.43
CA GLU A 110 9.45 6.71 -11.63
C GLU A 110 10.82 6.23 -12.10
N LYS A 111 10.97 4.93 -12.32
CA LYS A 111 12.17 4.35 -12.93
C LYS A 111 12.17 4.64 -14.42
N VAL A 112 13.19 5.36 -14.86
CA VAL A 112 13.32 5.76 -16.26
C VAL A 112 14.16 4.75 -17.03
N GLU A 113 15.32 4.38 -16.49
CA GLU A 113 16.28 3.52 -17.21
C GLU A 113 17.05 2.64 -16.24
N GLN A 114 17.40 1.42 -16.68
CA GLN A 114 18.27 0.51 -15.97
C GLN A 114 19.62 0.49 -16.67
N TYR A 115 20.67 0.89 -15.97
CA TYR A 115 22.02 0.92 -16.54
C TYR A 115 22.84 -0.32 -16.24
N ASP A 116 22.66 -0.88 -15.05
CA ASP A 116 23.37 -2.10 -14.60
C ASP A 116 22.44 -2.95 -13.74
N GLU A 117 22.87 -4.12 -13.29
CA GLU A 117 22.08 -5.04 -12.46
C GLU A 117 21.50 -4.35 -11.18
N HIS A 118 22.26 -3.37 -10.67
CA HIS A 118 21.90 -2.67 -9.42
C HIS A 118 21.73 -1.15 -9.57
N ILE A 119 22.13 -0.54 -10.69
CA ILE A 119 22.07 0.92 -10.87
C ILE A 119 20.96 1.28 -11.84
N ALA A 120 20.03 2.10 -11.39
CA ALA A 120 18.93 2.60 -12.18
C ALA A 120 18.74 4.11 -12.00
N LEU A 121 18.24 4.75 -13.06
CA LEU A 121 17.88 6.16 -13.08
C LEU A 121 16.41 6.30 -12.66
N TYR A 122 16.17 7.10 -11.65
CA TYR A 122 14.85 7.46 -11.15
C TYR A 122 14.58 8.94 -11.32
N VAL A 123 13.32 9.28 -11.57
CA VAL A 123 12.85 10.68 -11.66
C VAL A 123 11.74 10.88 -10.65
N ASN A 124 11.87 11.95 -9.88
CA ASN A 124 10.86 12.31 -8.87
C ASN A 124 9.56 12.75 -9.58
N ASN A 125 8.51 11.96 -9.40
CA ASN A 125 7.21 12.16 -10.04
C ASN A 125 6.15 12.71 -9.05
N THR A 126 6.56 13.47 -8.03
CA THR A 126 5.62 14.06 -7.07
C THR A 126 4.71 15.08 -7.75
N PHE A 127 3.41 14.79 -7.75
CA PHE A 127 2.34 15.61 -8.36
C PHE A 127 2.32 17.08 -7.91
N VAL A 128 2.95 17.39 -6.77
CA VAL A 128 2.99 18.74 -6.17
C VAL A 128 4.25 19.54 -6.59
N ARG A 129 5.29 18.89 -7.14
CA ARG A 129 6.55 19.53 -7.51
C ARG A 129 6.84 19.42 -9.01
N THR A 130 5.88 19.81 -9.83
CA THR A 130 5.97 19.73 -11.30
C THR A 130 7.02 20.64 -11.95
N ARG A 131 7.78 21.43 -11.21
CA ARG A 131 8.72 22.39 -11.82
C ARG A 131 10.14 21.87 -12.00
N PHE A 132 10.57 20.85 -11.27
CA PHE A 132 11.92 20.31 -11.42
C PHE A 132 11.90 18.79 -11.22
N ARG A 133 11.86 18.06 -12.31
CA ARG A 133 12.19 16.64 -12.34
C ARG A 133 13.70 16.54 -12.29
N TYR A 134 14.26 16.23 -11.12
CA TYR A 134 15.67 15.91 -11.01
C TYR A 134 15.83 14.40 -11.16
N PRO A 135 16.38 13.92 -12.29
CA PRO A 135 16.79 12.56 -12.40
C PRO A 135 17.94 12.28 -11.41
N HIS A 136 17.93 11.11 -10.80
CA HIS A 136 18.97 10.73 -9.85
C HIS A 136 19.24 9.23 -9.93
N TYR A 137 20.50 8.86 -9.77
CA TYR A 137 20.91 7.48 -9.73
C TYR A 137 20.63 6.86 -8.37
N MET A 138 20.04 5.65 -8.38
CA MET A 138 19.76 4.85 -7.19
C MET A 138 20.38 3.46 -7.32
N TYR A 139 20.81 2.91 -6.19
CA TYR A 139 21.30 1.54 -6.11
C TYR A 139 20.19 0.62 -5.60
N GLU A 140 19.78 -0.35 -6.40
CA GLU A 140 18.79 -1.38 -6.03
C GLU A 140 19.46 -2.48 -5.21
N GLU A 141 19.31 -2.47 -3.88
CA GLU A 141 19.86 -3.50 -2.98
C GLU A 141 19.20 -4.86 -3.20
N ASN A 142 17.89 -4.85 -3.46
CA ASN A 142 17.08 -6.04 -3.76
C ASN A 142 15.81 -5.63 -4.48
N TRP A 143 14.91 -6.58 -4.75
CA TRP A 143 13.65 -6.34 -5.46
C TRP A 143 12.67 -5.36 -4.75
N LEU A 144 12.91 -4.99 -3.50
CA LEU A 144 12.02 -4.15 -2.69
C LEU A 144 12.67 -2.85 -2.23
N ILE A 145 13.98 -2.84 -1.99
CA ILE A 145 14.69 -1.72 -1.36
C ILE A 145 15.76 -1.17 -2.29
N MET A 146 15.81 0.15 -2.40
CA MET A 146 16.87 0.90 -3.05
C MET A 146 17.46 1.92 -2.09
N ARG A 147 18.69 2.35 -2.35
CA ARG A 147 19.38 3.41 -1.61
C ARG A 147 19.97 4.45 -2.53
N THR A 148 20.24 5.62 -1.98
CA THR A 148 21.07 6.63 -2.66
C THR A 148 22.49 6.11 -2.81
N LEU A 149 23.15 6.45 -3.90
CA LEU A 149 24.58 6.16 -4.09
C LEU A 149 25.40 7.02 -3.11
N SER A 150 26.56 6.50 -2.68
CA SER A 150 27.56 7.31 -2.01
C SER A 150 28.22 8.27 -3.01
N ASP A 151 28.91 9.30 -2.52
CA ASP A 151 29.54 10.29 -3.39
C ASP A 151 30.54 9.65 -4.37
N ASP A 152 31.29 8.66 -3.95
CA ASP A 152 32.23 7.93 -4.80
C ASP A 152 31.52 7.09 -5.87
N GLU A 153 30.47 6.35 -5.49
CA GLU A 153 29.63 5.58 -6.40
C GLU A 153 28.92 6.47 -7.41
N LEU A 154 28.46 7.65 -6.96
CA LEU A 154 27.80 8.62 -7.82
C LEU A 154 28.78 9.18 -8.87
N GLN A 155 29.99 9.52 -8.50
CA GLN A 155 31.00 9.95 -9.44
C GLN A 155 31.35 8.87 -10.46
N GLU A 156 31.47 7.62 -10.04
CA GLU A 156 31.70 6.50 -10.93
C GLU A 156 30.51 6.29 -11.90
N ALA A 157 29.26 6.39 -11.40
CA ALA A 157 28.08 6.29 -12.21
C ALA A 157 27.99 7.41 -13.26
N VAL A 158 28.27 8.65 -12.87
CA VAL A 158 28.28 9.81 -13.77
C VAL A 158 29.37 9.67 -14.83
N LEU A 159 30.57 9.21 -14.46
CA LEU A 159 31.65 8.97 -15.41
C LEU A 159 31.33 7.86 -16.40
N LYS A 160 30.60 6.82 -15.98
CA LYS A 160 30.28 5.65 -16.79
C LYS A 160 29.04 5.84 -17.67
N TYR A 161 28.02 6.49 -17.14
CA TYR A 161 26.69 6.57 -17.77
C TYR A 161 26.29 8.00 -18.19
N GLY A 162 27.04 9.01 -17.77
CA GLY A 162 26.78 10.42 -18.04
C GLY A 162 26.09 11.14 -16.90
N ASP A 163 25.97 12.46 -17.04
CA ASP A 163 25.21 13.29 -16.10
C ASP A 163 23.72 13.07 -16.32
N PRO A 164 22.93 12.84 -15.27
CA PRO A 164 21.49 12.59 -15.37
C PRO A 164 20.65 13.83 -15.74
N ASP A 165 21.26 14.96 -16.15
CA ASP A 165 20.56 16.20 -16.55
C ASP A 165 19.55 16.06 -17.69
#